data_5847745025b34db12535b6ec36b10051
#
_entry.id   5847745025b34db12535b6ec36b10051
#
_cell.length_a   1.000
_cell.length_b   1.000
_cell.length_c   1.000
_cell.angle_alpha   90.00
_cell.angle_beta   90.00
_cell.angle_gamma   90.00
#
_symmetry.space_group_name_H-M   'P 1'
#
loop_
_entity.id
_entity.type
_entity.pdbx_description
1 polymer ?
#
loop_
_entity_poly.entity_id
_entity_poly.type
_entity_poly.pdbx_seq_one_letter_code
_entity_poly.pdbx_strand_id
1 'polypeptide(L)'
;MIKLPNNGICEWAGMEDYQLLSPSSTISAILTYIGEPPHGDSYHSLSINGKKFPGYAWGCLFAFSSDSRFLVCSWMEKLIERKTVFIDCIEEKYFILPTYIYMFSVEWPHVSGVGSQWDSLGYTFTGDENWLNY
;
A
#
# COMPACT_ATOMS: atom_id res chain seq x y z
N MET A 1 -15.91 -5.17 4.94
CA MET A 1 -14.97 -4.36 5.73
C MET A 1 -13.88 -5.23 6.30
N ILE A 2 -12.65 -4.88 6.07
CA ILE A 2 -11.49 -5.67 6.47
C ILE A 2 -10.60 -4.82 7.36
N LYS A 3 -10.43 -5.23 8.61
CA LYS A 3 -9.52 -4.55 9.54
C LYS A 3 -8.15 -5.22 9.46
N LEU A 4 -7.11 -4.45 9.12
CA LEU A 4 -5.77 -4.99 9.02
C LEU A 4 -5.11 -5.13 10.40
N PRO A 5 -4.23 -6.13 10.58
CA PRO A 5 -3.58 -6.36 11.86
C PRO A 5 -2.51 -5.31 12.17
N ASN A 6 -2.11 -5.22 13.42
CA ASN A 6 -1.11 -4.25 13.88
C ASN A 6 0.33 -4.78 13.82
N ASN A 7 0.56 -5.90 13.16
CA ASN A 7 1.90 -6.49 13.02
C ASN A 7 2.69 -5.95 11.82
N GLY A 8 2.08 -5.11 10.99
CA GLY A 8 2.73 -4.53 9.83
C GLY A 8 2.94 -5.49 8.65
N ILE A 9 2.51 -6.73 8.75
CA ILE A 9 2.66 -7.74 7.69
C ILE A 9 1.53 -7.60 6.70
N CYS A 10 1.84 -7.68 5.39
CA CYS A 10 0.83 -7.53 4.35
C CYS A 10 -0.19 -8.67 4.42
N GLU A 11 -1.45 -8.32 4.14
CA GLU A 11 -2.57 -9.25 4.09
C GLU A 11 -3.27 -9.15 2.75
N TRP A 12 -3.81 -10.26 2.28
CA TRP A 12 -4.59 -10.30 1.05
C TRP A 12 -6.01 -9.82 1.34
N ALA A 13 -6.44 -8.78 0.63
CA ALA A 13 -7.72 -8.14 0.91
C ALA A 13 -8.87 -8.62 0.02
N GLY A 14 -8.59 -8.96 -1.23
CA GLY A 14 -9.64 -9.43 -2.14
C GLY A 14 -9.61 -8.75 -3.48
N MET A 15 -10.52 -9.15 -4.38
CA MET A 15 -10.51 -8.75 -5.78
C MET A 15 -11.73 -7.90 -6.18
N GLU A 16 -12.67 -7.68 -5.25
CA GLU A 16 -13.88 -6.90 -5.49
C GLU A 16 -13.76 -5.51 -4.86
N ASP A 17 -14.87 -4.81 -4.74
CA ASP A 17 -14.91 -3.57 -3.97
C ASP A 17 -14.81 -3.91 -2.49
N TYR A 18 -13.96 -3.21 -1.76
CA TYR A 18 -13.83 -3.44 -0.33
C TYR A 18 -13.32 -2.22 0.40
N GLN A 19 -13.47 -2.24 1.71
CA GLN A 19 -12.99 -1.21 2.61
C GLN A 19 -11.97 -1.80 3.56
N LEU A 20 -10.83 -1.14 3.70
CA LEU A 20 -9.81 -1.49 4.67
C LEU A 20 -9.86 -0.52 5.84
N LEU A 21 -9.72 -1.04 7.04
CA LEU A 21 -9.54 -0.22 8.23
C LEU A 21 -8.13 -0.45 8.80
N SER A 22 -7.50 0.63 9.23
CA SER A 22 -6.24 0.56 9.94
C SER A 22 -6.40 -0.15 11.29
N PRO A 23 -5.32 -0.60 11.94
CA PRO A 23 -5.40 -1.29 13.21
C PRO A 23 -6.21 -0.56 14.29
N SER A 24 -6.10 0.77 14.37
CA SER A 24 -6.86 1.59 15.32
C SER A 24 -8.22 2.03 14.80
N SER A 25 -8.58 1.66 13.55
CA SER A 25 -9.80 2.09 12.86
C SER A 25 -9.87 3.61 12.60
N THR A 26 -8.75 4.32 12.67
CA THR A 26 -8.71 5.76 12.44
C THR A 26 -8.56 6.13 10.97
N ILE A 27 -8.04 5.21 10.16
CA ILE A 27 -7.89 5.39 8.71
C ILE A 27 -8.77 4.39 7.99
N SER A 28 -9.55 4.88 7.02
CA SER A 28 -10.42 4.07 6.17
C SER A 28 -9.97 4.23 4.72
N ALA A 29 -9.67 3.12 4.07
CA ALA A 29 -9.32 3.09 2.65
C ALA A 29 -10.40 2.36 1.88
N ILE A 30 -10.91 2.99 0.81
CA ILE A 30 -11.93 2.41 -0.06
C ILE A 30 -11.27 1.99 -1.35
N LEU A 31 -11.40 0.73 -1.69
CA LEU A 31 -10.89 0.14 -2.93
C LEU A 31 -12.07 -0.15 -3.85
N THR A 32 -12.06 0.46 -5.04
CA THR A 32 -13.10 0.26 -6.04
C THR A 32 -12.50 -0.47 -7.23
N TYR A 33 -13.02 -1.66 -7.51
CA TYR A 33 -12.54 -2.49 -8.60
C TYR A 33 -12.67 -1.79 -9.96
N ILE A 34 -11.62 -1.85 -10.77
CA ILE A 34 -11.63 -1.28 -12.10
C ILE A 34 -11.49 -2.36 -13.16
N GLY A 35 -10.55 -3.28 -13.00
CA GLY A 35 -10.33 -4.32 -13.99
C GLY A 35 -9.13 -5.19 -13.66
N GLU A 36 -8.72 -5.99 -14.66
CA GLU A 36 -7.55 -6.86 -14.57
C GLU A 36 -6.64 -6.56 -15.76
N PRO A 37 -5.35 -6.25 -15.50
CA PRO A 37 -4.41 -6.13 -16.61
C PRO A 37 -4.12 -7.50 -17.23
N PRO A 38 -3.56 -7.57 -18.46
CA PRO A 38 -3.38 -8.83 -19.18
C PRO A 38 -2.64 -9.94 -18.44
N HIS A 39 -1.77 -9.68 -17.53
CA HIS A 39 -1.01 -10.69 -16.82
C HIS A 39 -0.85 -10.32 -15.34
N GLY A 40 -1.96 -10.21 -14.62
CA GLY A 40 -1.81 -9.84 -13.25
C GLY A 40 -3.10 -9.82 -12.45
N ASP A 41 -2.96 -9.42 -11.22
CA ASP A 41 -4.06 -9.28 -10.28
C ASP A 41 -4.94 -8.09 -10.66
N SER A 42 -6.11 -8.03 -10.07
CA SER A 42 -7.02 -6.90 -10.25
C SER A 42 -6.39 -5.59 -9.78
N TYR A 43 -6.87 -4.49 -10.35
CA TYR A 43 -6.47 -3.17 -9.88
C TYR A 43 -7.68 -2.33 -9.52
N HIS A 44 -7.47 -1.40 -8.60
CA HIS A 44 -8.54 -0.64 -7.95
C HIS A 44 -8.19 0.83 -7.89
N SER A 45 -9.18 1.69 -7.95
CA SER A 45 -9.00 3.05 -7.47
C SER A 45 -8.99 3.04 -5.94
N LEU A 46 -8.29 4.00 -5.36
CA LEU A 46 -8.09 4.07 -3.92
C LEU A 46 -8.51 5.46 -3.43
N SER A 47 -9.30 5.50 -2.36
CA SER A 47 -9.51 6.73 -1.63
C SER A 47 -9.22 6.49 -0.15
N ILE A 48 -8.65 7.48 0.51
CA ILE A 48 -8.23 7.40 1.91
C ILE A 48 -8.94 8.49 2.68
N ASN A 49 -9.76 8.09 3.65
CA ASN A 49 -10.59 9.01 4.44
C ASN A 49 -11.39 9.95 3.55
N GLY A 50 -11.94 9.40 2.47
CA GLY A 50 -12.78 10.16 1.53
C GLY A 50 -12.01 10.96 0.48
N LYS A 51 -10.68 10.95 0.51
CA LYS A 51 -9.86 11.69 -0.45
C LYS A 51 -9.26 10.74 -1.47
N LYS A 52 -9.45 11.04 -2.75
CA LYS A 52 -8.94 10.20 -3.83
C LYS A 52 -7.41 10.18 -3.85
N PHE A 53 -6.83 8.97 -3.91
CA PHE A 53 -5.40 8.78 -4.08
C PHE A 53 -5.08 8.66 -5.58
N PRO A 54 -3.99 9.26 -6.06
CA PRO A 54 -3.63 9.17 -7.49
C PRO A 54 -3.23 7.76 -7.88
N GLY A 55 -3.34 7.46 -9.19
CA GLY A 55 -2.98 6.14 -9.72
C GLY A 55 -3.93 5.04 -9.26
N TYR A 56 -3.40 3.83 -9.22
CA TYR A 56 -4.19 2.62 -8.93
C TYR A 56 -3.47 1.72 -7.96
N ALA A 57 -4.21 1.16 -7.01
CA ALA A 57 -3.71 0.07 -6.19
C ALA A 57 -3.72 -1.20 -7.05
N TRP A 58 -2.56 -1.79 -7.27
CA TRP A 58 -2.41 -2.99 -8.10
C TRP A 58 -2.22 -4.21 -7.20
N GLY A 59 -2.93 -5.29 -7.53
CA GLY A 59 -2.91 -6.46 -6.67
C GLY A 59 -3.76 -6.29 -5.43
N CYS A 60 -3.63 -7.18 -4.47
CA CYS A 60 -4.54 -7.29 -3.34
C CYS A 60 -3.85 -7.35 -1.98
N LEU A 61 -2.57 -7.01 -1.92
CA LEU A 61 -1.80 -7.05 -0.66
C LEU A 61 -1.64 -5.64 -0.09
N PHE A 62 -1.99 -5.50 1.18
CA PHE A 62 -1.95 -4.23 1.89
C PHE A 62 -1.40 -4.42 3.30
N ALA A 63 -0.69 -3.43 3.79
CA ALA A 63 -0.24 -3.40 5.18
C ALA A 63 -0.34 -1.99 5.74
N PHE A 64 -0.75 -1.88 6.99
CA PHE A 64 -0.65 -0.64 7.77
C PHE A 64 0.48 -0.77 8.78
N SER A 65 1.14 0.35 9.07
CA SER A 65 2.01 0.41 10.24
C SER A 65 1.19 0.21 11.52
N SER A 66 1.84 -0.24 12.59
CA SER A 66 1.14 -0.55 13.85
C SER A 66 0.42 0.66 14.44
N ASP A 67 0.89 1.87 14.15
CA ASP A 67 0.29 3.13 14.62
C ASP A 67 -0.82 3.64 13.69
N SER A 68 -1.18 2.88 12.65
CA SER A 68 -2.24 3.22 11.68
C SER A 68 -1.92 4.42 10.77
N ARG A 69 -0.70 4.93 10.81
CA ARG A 69 -0.34 6.13 10.04
C ARG A 69 0.02 5.84 8.60
N PHE A 70 0.77 4.77 8.35
CA PHE A 70 1.31 4.48 7.01
C PHE A 70 0.62 3.27 6.39
N LEU A 71 0.28 3.41 5.12
CA LEU A 71 -0.30 2.33 4.31
C LEU A 71 0.67 1.99 3.18
N VAL A 72 0.94 0.71 3.00
CA VAL A 72 1.83 0.22 1.94
C VAL A 72 1.05 -0.71 1.04
N CYS A 73 1.20 -0.54 -0.26
CA CYS A 73 0.58 -1.44 -1.25
C CYS A 73 1.34 -1.40 -2.57
N SER A 74 1.05 -2.37 -3.42
CA SER A 74 1.47 -2.32 -4.82
C SER A 74 0.65 -1.27 -5.55
N TRP A 75 1.30 -0.51 -6.41
CA TRP A 75 0.70 0.67 -7.02
C TRP A 75 1.22 0.89 -8.43
N MET A 76 0.43 1.56 -9.23
CA MET A 76 0.86 2.01 -10.56
C MET A 76 0.24 3.36 -10.85
N GLU A 77 1.05 4.25 -11.39
CA GLU A 77 0.57 5.53 -11.90
C GLU A 77 -0.12 5.34 -13.23
N LYS A 78 0.48 4.50 -14.08
CA LYS A 78 -0.06 4.12 -15.37
C LYS A 78 -0.20 2.61 -15.43
N LEU A 79 -1.12 2.11 -16.23
CA LEU A 79 -1.32 0.67 -16.39
C LEU A 79 -0.03 -0.03 -16.80
N ILE A 80 0.16 -1.24 -16.28
CA ILE A 80 1.29 -2.15 -16.54
C ILE A 80 2.57 -1.83 -15.76
N GLU A 81 2.62 -0.73 -15.03
CA GLU A 81 3.73 -0.47 -14.12
C GLU A 81 3.54 -1.24 -12.79
N ARG A 82 4.65 -1.59 -12.14
CA ARG A 82 4.63 -2.23 -10.83
C ARG A 82 5.55 -1.49 -9.90
N LYS A 83 4.96 -0.82 -8.92
CA LYS A 83 5.69 -0.05 -7.91
C LYS A 83 5.11 -0.35 -6.54
N THR A 84 5.89 -0.12 -5.51
CA THR A 84 5.44 -0.17 -4.13
C THR A 84 5.34 1.26 -3.64
N VAL A 85 4.15 1.64 -3.16
CA VAL A 85 3.92 2.98 -2.64
C VAL A 85 3.79 2.93 -1.12
N PHE A 86 4.36 3.93 -0.48
CA PHE A 86 4.32 4.12 0.96
C PHE A 86 3.56 5.43 1.22
N ILE A 87 2.40 5.32 1.86
CA ILE A 87 1.46 6.44 2.01
C ILE A 87 1.42 6.89 3.45
N ASP A 88 1.67 8.18 3.68
CA ASP A 88 1.43 8.82 4.97
C ASP A 88 -0.01 9.34 4.96
N CYS A 89 -0.90 8.61 5.62
CA CYS A 89 -2.33 8.92 5.60
C CYS A 89 -2.68 10.12 6.47
N ILE A 90 -1.80 10.52 7.37
CA ILE A 90 -2.01 11.68 8.25
C ILE A 90 -1.58 12.98 7.53
N GLU A 91 -0.38 12.97 6.97
CA GLU A 91 0.16 14.14 6.28
C GLU A 91 -0.28 14.22 4.81
N GLU A 92 -1.02 13.25 4.32
CA GLU A 92 -1.54 13.19 2.96
C GLU A 92 -0.44 13.32 1.92
N LYS A 93 0.57 12.46 2.03
CA LYS A 93 1.70 12.42 1.11
C LYS A 93 2.12 10.97 0.88
N TYR A 94 2.87 10.74 -0.19
CA TYR A 94 3.32 9.39 -0.51
C TYR A 94 4.72 9.39 -1.10
N PHE A 95 5.38 8.24 -0.99
CA PHE A 95 6.71 8.00 -1.52
C PHE A 95 6.70 6.70 -2.30
N ILE A 96 7.24 6.74 -3.52
CA ILE A 96 7.37 5.54 -4.36
C ILE A 96 8.70 4.92 -4.04
N LEU A 97 8.70 3.67 -3.57
CA LEU A 97 9.94 2.97 -3.24
C LEU A 97 10.78 2.75 -4.49
N PRO A 98 12.13 2.84 -4.39
CA PRO A 98 13.00 2.62 -5.55
C PRO A 98 12.99 1.17 -6.05
N THR A 99 12.53 0.23 -5.23
CA THR A 99 12.47 -1.19 -5.56
C THR A 99 11.06 -1.71 -5.35
N TYR A 100 10.54 -2.47 -6.33
CA TYR A 100 9.24 -3.11 -6.18
C TYR A 100 9.34 -4.29 -5.23
N ILE A 101 8.45 -4.33 -4.23
CA ILE A 101 8.36 -5.41 -3.25
C ILE A 101 6.92 -5.89 -3.23
N TYR A 102 6.67 -7.11 -3.69
CA TYR A 102 5.31 -7.65 -3.80
C TYR A 102 4.73 -8.06 -2.45
N MET A 103 5.51 -8.75 -1.63
CA MET A 103 5.11 -9.16 -0.27
C MET A 103 6.01 -8.44 0.73
N PHE A 104 5.41 -7.75 1.68
CA PHE A 104 6.13 -6.80 2.51
C PHE A 104 5.58 -6.75 3.93
N SER A 105 6.41 -6.22 4.82
CA SER A 105 6.01 -5.79 6.15
C SER A 105 6.49 -4.37 6.38
N VAL A 106 5.78 -3.61 7.21
CA VAL A 106 6.14 -2.24 7.56
C VAL A 106 6.36 -2.10 9.06
N GLU A 107 7.53 -1.58 9.41
CA GLU A 107 7.89 -1.23 10.78
C GLU A 107 8.72 0.05 10.68
N TRP A 108 8.05 1.18 10.82
CA TRP A 108 8.68 2.49 10.58
C TRP A 108 10.00 2.63 11.33
N PRO A 109 11.09 3.05 10.70
CA PRO A 109 11.20 3.59 9.32
C PRO A 109 11.53 2.55 8.25
N HIS A 110 11.22 1.27 8.47
CA HIS A 110 11.59 0.19 7.58
C HIS A 110 10.41 -0.39 6.83
N VAL A 111 10.60 -0.71 5.55
CA VAL A 111 9.75 -1.61 4.78
C VAL A 111 10.63 -2.78 4.37
N SER A 112 10.20 -3.99 4.68
CA SER A 112 11.01 -5.19 4.41
C SER A 112 10.22 -6.18 3.57
N GLY A 113 10.89 -6.85 2.64
CA GLY A 113 10.29 -7.94 1.90
C GLY A 113 10.05 -9.15 2.79
N VAL A 114 9.00 -9.90 2.50
CA VAL A 114 8.60 -11.09 3.23
C VAL A 114 8.58 -12.28 2.27
N GLY A 115 9.12 -13.41 2.72
CA GLY A 115 9.19 -14.63 1.92
C GLY A 115 10.47 -14.74 1.10
N SER A 116 10.79 -15.98 0.68
CA SER A 116 12.09 -16.31 0.11
C SER A 116 12.46 -15.56 -1.17
N GLN A 117 11.46 -15.05 -1.93
CA GLN A 117 11.71 -14.26 -3.14
C GLN A 117 11.95 -12.79 -2.84
N TRP A 118 11.55 -12.29 -1.67
CA TRP A 118 11.49 -10.87 -1.38
C TRP A 118 12.29 -10.45 -0.17
N ASP A 119 12.74 -11.41 0.66
CA ASP A 119 13.36 -11.15 1.96
C ASP A 119 14.72 -10.42 1.87
N SER A 120 15.35 -10.38 0.69
CA SER A 120 16.58 -9.61 0.47
C SER A 120 16.29 -8.15 0.11
N LEU A 121 15.02 -7.79 -0.10
CA LEU A 121 14.62 -6.45 -0.51
C LEU A 121 14.09 -5.66 0.69
N GLY A 122 14.23 -4.36 0.62
CA GLY A 122 13.71 -3.48 1.65
C GLY A 122 14.10 -2.05 1.41
N TYR A 123 13.54 -1.17 2.22
CA TYR A 123 13.87 0.25 2.20
C TYR A 123 13.81 0.82 3.61
N THR A 124 14.80 1.62 3.96
CA THR A 124 14.83 2.33 5.23
C THR A 124 14.77 3.82 4.96
N PHE A 125 13.77 4.50 5.51
CA PHE A 125 13.62 5.94 5.33
C PHE A 125 14.73 6.69 6.06
N THR A 126 15.31 7.68 5.35
CA THR A 126 16.44 8.47 5.86
C THR A 126 16.01 9.84 6.37
N GLY A 127 14.84 10.32 5.98
CA GLY A 127 14.38 11.66 6.24
C GLY A 127 14.57 12.63 5.09
N ASP A 128 15.28 12.20 4.04
CA ASP A 128 15.61 13.04 2.88
C ASP A 128 14.77 12.70 1.64
N GLU A 129 13.77 11.85 1.78
CA GLU A 129 12.93 11.43 0.67
C GLU A 129 12.12 12.60 0.09
N ASN A 130 11.90 12.55 -1.23
CA ASN A 130 11.04 13.49 -1.92
C ASN A 130 9.61 12.97 -1.93
N TRP A 131 8.82 13.40 -0.96
CA TRP A 131 7.43 13.03 -0.85
C TRP A 131 6.58 13.80 -1.85
N LEU A 132 5.58 13.14 -2.39
CA LEU A 132 4.55 13.75 -3.23
C LEU A 132 3.29 13.93 -2.41
N ASN A 133 2.52 14.97 -2.70
CA ASN A 133 1.26 15.24 -1.99
C ASN A 133 0.07 14.68 -2.77
N TYR A 134 -0.96 14.36 -2.04
CA TYR A 134 -2.22 14.00 -2.67
C TYR A 134 -3.41 14.65 -1.98
#